data_eacb434fa16641df38f4b1a548b0a475
#
_entry.id   eacb434fa16641df38f4b1a548b0a475
#
_cell.length_a   1.000
_cell.length_b   1.000
_cell.length_c   1.000
_cell.angle_alpha   90.00
_cell.angle_beta   90.00
_cell.angle_gamma   90.00
#
_symmetry.space_group_name_H-M   'P 1'
#
loop_
_entity.id
_entity.type
_entity.pdbx_description
1 polymer ?
#
loop_
_entity_poly.entity_id
_entity_poly.type
_entity_poly.pdbx_seq_one_letter_code
_entity_poly.pdbx_strand_id
1 'polypeptide(L)'
;MEVKAVGAVLLLLGCTAMGIGKMGKLYLREKRLRDLQELLQALRTEILYRQTPLEQAMTGSALCIEGGGKAFCQLFQSRLELFCWEGFDRRWEECCDVFFSDDVSRYRDREVWLRLGRQLGHGGLSQQEAALDHCDFQLQGLEQEAAEERKSRGRMYVTVGICCGVFLNVLLL
;
A
#
# COMPACT_ATOMS: atom_id res chain seq x y z
N MET A 1 21.28 -35.71 22.81
CA MET A 1 21.96 -34.59 22.13
C MET A 1 21.23 -34.15 20.89
N GLU A 2 20.67 -35.04 20.11
CA GLU A 2 19.98 -34.75 18.86
C GLU A 2 18.71 -33.86 19.01
N VAL A 3 17.90 -34.10 20.04
CA VAL A 3 16.68 -33.30 20.28
C VAL A 3 17.00 -31.85 20.61
N LYS A 4 18.08 -31.57 21.33
CA LYS A 4 18.52 -30.19 21.62
C LYS A 4 19.01 -29.48 20.36
N ALA A 5 19.74 -30.19 19.49
CA ALA A 5 20.22 -29.64 18.23
C ALA A 5 19.06 -29.29 17.27
N VAL A 6 18.04 -30.16 17.19
CA VAL A 6 16.82 -29.89 16.38
C VAL A 6 16.06 -28.68 16.93
N GLY A 7 15.88 -28.57 18.26
CA GLY A 7 15.24 -27.41 18.90
C GLY A 7 15.97 -26.10 18.62
N ALA A 8 17.31 -26.13 18.67
CA ALA A 8 18.17 -24.97 18.37
C ALA A 8 18.01 -24.47 16.91
N VAL A 9 17.98 -25.39 15.95
CA VAL A 9 17.78 -25.04 14.54
C VAL A 9 16.39 -24.46 14.30
N LEU A 10 15.35 -25.03 14.90
CA LEU A 10 13.97 -24.52 14.80
C LEU A 10 13.84 -23.11 15.38
N LEU A 11 14.47 -22.81 16.51
CA LEU A 11 14.51 -21.48 17.13
C LEU A 11 15.19 -20.45 16.22
N LEU A 12 16.35 -20.79 15.65
CA LEU A 12 17.06 -19.94 14.69
C LEU A 12 16.19 -19.63 13.47
N LEU A 13 15.57 -20.65 12.89
CA LEU A 13 14.70 -20.48 11.74
C LEU A 13 13.49 -19.61 12.07
N GLY A 14 12.86 -19.80 13.23
CA GLY A 14 11.71 -19.01 13.68
C GLY A 14 12.05 -17.53 13.87
N CYS A 15 13.14 -17.21 14.57
CA CYS A 15 13.59 -15.84 14.77
C CYS A 15 13.97 -15.14 13.46
N THR A 16 14.65 -15.85 12.56
CA THR A 16 15.02 -15.33 11.24
C THR A 16 13.79 -15.09 10.36
N ALA A 17 12.83 -15.99 10.36
CA ALA A 17 11.58 -15.85 9.62
C ALA A 17 10.77 -14.63 10.09
N MET A 18 10.72 -14.35 11.39
CA MET A 18 10.09 -13.13 11.93
C MET A 18 10.78 -11.86 11.44
N GLY A 19 12.10 -11.82 11.38
CA GLY A 19 12.89 -10.70 10.85
C GLY A 19 12.60 -10.44 9.37
N ILE A 20 12.58 -11.50 8.57
CA ILE A 20 12.27 -11.42 7.13
C ILE A 20 10.81 -10.97 6.91
N GLY A 21 9.86 -11.45 7.71
CA GLY A 21 8.46 -11.04 7.63
C GLY A 21 8.26 -9.53 7.86
N LYS A 22 8.97 -8.94 8.84
CA LYS A 22 8.96 -7.49 9.08
C LYS A 22 9.55 -6.70 7.91
N MET A 23 10.68 -7.16 7.36
CA MET A 23 11.28 -6.56 6.17
C MET A 23 10.34 -6.63 4.96
N GLY A 24 9.64 -7.76 4.77
CA GLY A 24 8.66 -7.95 3.71
C GLY A 24 7.51 -6.93 3.78
N LYS A 25 7.00 -6.62 4.98
CA LYS A 25 5.96 -5.59 5.16
C LYS A 25 6.44 -4.20 4.73
N LEU A 26 7.67 -3.83 5.03
CA LEU A 26 8.24 -2.55 4.60
C LEU A 26 8.36 -2.46 3.07
N TYR A 27 8.80 -3.53 2.43
CA TYR A 27 8.85 -3.62 0.97
C TYR A 27 7.46 -3.53 0.33
N LEU A 28 6.47 -4.24 0.89
CA LEU A 28 5.10 -4.22 0.39
C LEU A 28 4.46 -2.82 0.51
N ARG A 29 4.74 -2.08 1.60
CA ARG A 29 4.27 -0.71 1.76
C ARG A 29 4.82 0.22 0.67
N GLU A 30 6.14 0.21 0.47
CA GLU A 30 6.79 1.02 -0.58
C GLU A 30 6.22 0.68 -1.97
N LYS A 31 6.12 -0.61 -2.29
CA LYS A 31 5.55 -1.07 -3.55
C LYS A 31 4.10 -0.58 -3.73
N ARG A 32 3.26 -0.71 -2.70
CA ARG A 32 1.87 -0.26 -2.75
C ARG A 32 1.76 1.24 -3.03
N LEU A 33 2.58 2.07 -2.37
CA LEU A 33 2.58 3.51 -2.60
C LEU A 33 2.98 3.85 -4.03
N ARG A 34 3.96 3.15 -4.61
CA ARG A 34 4.34 3.28 -6.02
C ARG A 34 3.21 2.86 -6.96
N ASP A 35 2.57 1.73 -6.71
CA ASP A 35 1.42 1.26 -7.50
C ASP A 35 0.26 2.26 -7.47
N LEU A 36 0.05 2.97 -6.34
CA LEU A 36 -0.94 4.06 -6.23
C LEU A 36 -0.53 5.32 -7.01
N GLN A 37 0.75 5.64 -7.08
CA GLN A 37 1.24 6.73 -7.93
C GLN A 37 1.01 6.41 -9.42
N GLU A 38 1.26 5.18 -9.84
CA GLU A 38 0.95 4.75 -11.22
C GLU A 38 -0.55 4.90 -11.53
N LEU A 39 -1.42 4.49 -10.60
CA LEU A 39 -2.87 4.71 -10.72
C LEU A 39 -3.21 6.20 -10.81
N LEU A 40 -2.59 7.04 -9.98
CA LEU A 40 -2.82 8.48 -9.99
C LEU A 40 -2.48 9.11 -11.35
N GLN A 41 -1.36 8.71 -11.96
CA GLN A 41 -0.96 9.19 -13.29
C GLN A 41 -1.92 8.70 -14.40
N ALA A 42 -2.40 7.47 -14.30
CA ALA A 42 -3.44 6.96 -15.21
C ALA A 42 -4.74 7.75 -15.07
N LEU A 43 -5.21 7.97 -13.83
CA LEU A 43 -6.41 8.79 -13.56
C LEU A 43 -6.25 10.23 -14.06
N ARG A 44 -5.08 10.83 -13.87
CA ARG A 44 -4.76 12.16 -14.38
C ARG A 44 -4.95 12.22 -15.89
N THR A 45 -4.46 11.23 -16.60
CA THR A 45 -4.59 11.15 -18.06
C THR A 45 -6.07 11.03 -18.49
N GLU A 46 -6.84 10.18 -17.84
CA GLU A 46 -8.25 9.98 -18.15
C GLU A 46 -9.10 11.23 -17.84
N ILE A 47 -8.87 11.87 -16.69
CA ILE A 47 -9.68 12.99 -16.22
C ILE A 47 -9.31 14.29 -16.97
N LEU A 48 -8.02 14.64 -17.04
CA LEU A 48 -7.61 15.95 -17.55
C LEU A 48 -7.51 15.98 -19.07
N TYR A 49 -7.01 14.93 -19.72
CA TYR A 49 -6.81 14.92 -21.17
C TYR A 49 -7.98 14.31 -21.93
N ARG A 50 -8.56 13.22 -21.44
CA ARG A 50 -9.68 12.56 -22.10
C ARG A 50 -11.04 13.08 -21.62
N GLN A 51 -11.06 13.83 -20.52
CA GLN A 51 -12.29 14.33 -19.89
C GLN A 51 -13.34 13.23 -19.65
N THR A 52 -12.84 12.04 -19.30
CA THR A 52 -13.67 10.86 -19.05
C THR A 52 -14.38 11.01 -17.71
N PRO A 53 -15.67 10.64 -17.60
CA PRO A 53 -16.36 10.59 -16.31
C PRO A 53 -15.59 9.73 -15.31
N LEU A 54 -15.56 10.14 -14.04
CA LEU A 54 -14.68 9.60 -13.00
C LEU A 54 -14.82 8.06 -12.81
N GLU A 55 -16.04 7.53 -12.89
CA GLU A 55 -16.27 6.08 -12.82
C GLU A 55 -15.69 5.33 -14.03
N GLN A 56 -15.77 5.91 -15.21
CA GLN A 56 -15.18 5.34 -16.42
C GLN A 56 -13.65 5.48 -16.41
N ALA A 57 -13.13 6.59 -15.86
CA ALA A 57 -11.70 6.80 -15.68
C ALA A 57 -11.07 5.71 -14.79
N MET A 58 -11.76 5.28 -13.73
CA MET A 58 -11.34 4.17 -12.89
C MET A 58 -11.28 2.85 -13.67
N THR A 59 -12.26 2.59 -14.52
CA THR A 59 -12.30 1.39 -15.36
C THR A 59 -11.20 1.41 -16.43
N GLY A 60 -11.01 2.55 -17.09
CA GLY A 60 -9.96 2.74 -18.10
C GLY A 60 -8.56 2.59 -17.51
N SER A 61 -8.32 3.18 -16.35
CA SER A 61 -7.04 3.10 -15.65
C SER A 61 -6.67 1.66 -15.26
N ALA A 62 -7.65 0.83 -14.89
CA ALA A 62 -7.43 -0.57 -14.52
C ALA A 62 -6.84 -1.43 -15.65
N LEU A 63 -7.01 -1.01 -16.91
CA LEU A 63 -6.48 -1.72 -18.08
C LEU A 63 -5.00 -1.42 -18.33
N CYS A 64 -4.51 -0.27 -17.85
CA CYS A 64 -3.18 0.24 -18.15
C CYS A 64 -2.16 0.00 -17.02
N ILE A 65 -2.61 -0.42 -15.83
CA ILE A 65 -1.79 -0.56 -14.63
C ILE A 65 -1.85 -1.97 -14.07
N GLU A 66 -0.88 -2.29 -13.21
CA GLU A 66 -0.81 -3.55 -12.49
C GLU A 66 -0.69 -3.33 -10.97
N GLY A 67 -0.52 -4.41 -10.21
CA GLY A 67 -0.26 -4.36 -8.78
C GLY A 67 -1.41 -3.80 -7.95
N GLY A 68 -1.04 -3.03 -6.91
CA GLY A 68 -2.00 -2.47 -5.94
C GLY A 68 -2.97 -1.47 -6.54
N GLY A 69 -2.54 -0.67 -7.53
CA GLY A 69 -3.41 0.27 -8.23
C GLY A 69 -4.53 -0.44 -8.98
N LYS A 70 -4.21 -1.51 -9.71
CA LYS A 70 -5.23 -2.35 -10.38
C LYS A 70 -6.19 -2.99 -9.38
N ALA A 71 -5.65 -3.53 -8.27
CA ALA A 71 -6.48 -4.12 -7.23
C ALA A 71 -7.47 -3.11 -6.63
N PHE A 72 -7.06 -1.85 -6.44
CA PHE A 72 -7.94 -0.78 -5.98
C PHE A 72 -9.05 -0.48 -7.01
N CYS A 73 -8.72 -0.38 -8.30
CA CYS A 73 -9.71 -0.18 -9.36
C CYS A 73 -10.72 -1.34 -9.44
N GLN A 74 -10.27 -2.57 -9.34
CA GLN A 74 -11.15 -3.76 -9.34
C GLN A 74 -12.07 -3.78 -8.12
N LEU A 75 -11.55 -3.42 -6.94
CA LEU A 75 -12.35 -3.26 -5.74
C LEU A 75 -13.43 -2.19 -5.94
N PHE A 76 -13.06 -1.05 -6.52
CA PHE A 76 -14.01 0.04 -6.83
C PHE A 76 -15.09 -0.42 -7.81
N GLN A 77 -14.74 -1.14 -8.87
CA GLN A 77 -15.70 -1.68 -9.85
C GLN A 77 -16.68 -2.67 -9.19
N SER A 78 -16.20 -3.56 -8.34
CA SER A 78 -17.08 -4.50 -7.61
C SER A 78 -18.10 -3.80 -6.71
N ARG A 79 -17.75 -2.62 -6.19
CA ARG A 79 -18.67 -1.78 -5.39
C ARG A 79 -19.65 -0.99 -6.25
N LEU A 80 -19.30 -0.64 -7.48
CA LEU A 80 -20.24 -0.04 -8.43
C LEU A 80 -21.45 -0.94 -8.70
N GLU A 81 -21.23 -2.24 -8.83
CA GLU A 81 -22.30 -3.21 -9.08
C GLU A 81 -23.22 -3.41 -7.86
N LEU A 82 -22.66 -3.36 -6.65
CA LEU A 82 -23.38 -3.62 -5.40
C LEU A 82 -24.14 -2.40 -4.86
N PHE A 83 -23.62 -1.18 -5.06
CA PHE A 83 -24.12 0.06 -4.45
C PHE A 83 -24.31 1.17 -5.49
N CYS A 84 -25.08 0.90 -6.54
CA CYS A 84 -25.29 1.83 -7.66
C CYS A 84 -26.00 3.14 -7.26
N TRP A 85 -26.66 3.20 -6.10
CA TRP A 85 -27.35 4.40 -5.59
C TRP A 85 -26.49 5.28 -4.66
N GLU A 86 -25.30 4.82 -4.26
CA GLU A 86 -24.40 5.62 -3.39
C GLU A 86 -23.51 6.54 -4.24
N GLY A 87 -23.20 7.71 -3.69
CA GLY A 87 -22.31 8.68 -4.34
C GLY A 87 -20.87 8.14 -4.45
N PHE A 88 -20.09 8.72 -5.37
CA PHE A 88 -18.68 8.38 -5.60
C PHE A 88 -17.86 8.40 -4.31
N ASP A 89 -18.04 9.42 -3.48
CA ASP A 89 -17.26 9.62 -2.25
C ASP A 89 -17.41 8.47 -1.28
N ARG A 90 -18.63 7.98 -1.09
CA ARG A 90 -18.89 6.90 -0.16
C ARG A 90 -18.29 5.58 -0.64
N ARG A 91 -18.45 5.29 -1.93
CA ARG A 91 -17.81 4.11 -2.55
C ARG A 91 -16.30 4.16 -2.46
N TRP A 92 -15.71 5.34 -2.67
CA TRP A 92 -14.27 5.54 -2.53
C TRP A 92 -13.81 5.31 -1.10
N GLU A 93 -14.53 5.84 -0.10
CA GLU A 93 -14.23 5.66 1.32
C GLU A 93 -14.25 4.18 1.72
N GLU A 94 -15.29 3.44 1.34
CA GLU A 94 -15.38 1.99 1.59
C GLU A 94 -14.25 1.21 0.91
N CYS A 95 -13.88 1.57 -0.31
CA CYS A 95 -12.74 0.97 -0.99
C CYS A 95 -11.43 1.26 -0.25
N CYS A 96 -11.25 2.48 0.26
CA CYS A 96 -10.09 2.83 1.07
C CYS A 96 -10.06 1.99 2.36
N ASP A 97 -11.19 1.82 3.04
CA ASP A 97 -11.27 1.04 4.28
C ASP A 97 -10.87 -0.42 4.07
N VAL A 98 -11.30 -1.02 2.99
CA VAL A 98 -10.94 -2.40 2.65
C VAL A 98 -9.50 -2.51 2.17
N PHE A 99 -9.06 -1.60 1.27
CA PHE A 99 -7.73 -1.66 0.67
C PHE A 99 -6.60 -1.41 1.67
N PHE A 100 -6.82 -0.53 2.64
CA PHE A 100 -5.84 -0.18 3.68
C PHE A 100 -6.10 -0.88 5.03
N SER A 101 -6.92 -1.93 5.07
CA SER A 101 -7.26 -2.65 6.31
C SER A 101 -6.14 -3.51 6.88
N ASP A 102 -5.09 -3.76 6.11
CA ASP A 102 -3.99 -4.63 6.51
C ASP A 102 -2.89 -3.91 7.33
N ASP A 103 -2.02 -4.71 7.97
CA ASP A 103 -0.89 -4.22 8.77
C ASP A 103 0.26 -3.59 7.96
N VAL A 104 0.14 -3.57 6.63
CA VAL A 104 1.18 -3.05 5.73
C VAL A 104 1.07 -1.54 5.60
N SER A 105 -0.16 -1.04 5.50
CA SER A 105 -0.47 0.36 5.29
C SER A 105 -0.49 1.15 6.60
N ARG A 106 -0.14 2.43 6.52
CA ARG A 106 -0.25 3.35 7.64
C ARG A 106 -1.50 4.21 7.51
N TYR A 107 -1.95 4.76 8.64
CA TYR A 107 -3.06 5.69 8.68
C TYR A 107 -2.88 6.87 7.71
N ARG A 108 -1.66 7.42 7.61
CA ARG A 108 -1.35 8.52 6.68
C ARG A 108 -1.51 8.12 5.20
N ASP A 109 -1.13 6.90 4.84
CA ASP A 109 -1.24 6.40 3.47
C ASP A 109 -2.73 6.37 3.05
N ARG A 110 -3.60 5.85 3.93
CA ARG A 110 -5.05 5.85 3.75
C ARG A 110 -5.64 7.27 3.67
N GLU A 111 -5.24 8.16 4.58
CA GLU A 111 -5.78 9.51 4.67
C GLU A 111 -5.51 10.36 3.41
N VAL A 112 -4.31 10.24 2.84
CA VAL A 112 -3.95 10.92 1.59
C VAL A 112 -4.85 10.46 0.45
N TRP A 113 -5.05 9.15 0.31
CA TRP A 113 -5.86 8.56 -0.75
C TRP A 113 -7.36 8.84 -0.56
N LEU A 114 -7.85 8.80 0.68
CA LEU A 114 -9.23 9.15 1.02
C LEU A 114 -9.56 10.61 0.67
N ARG A 115 -8.65 11.53 0.98
CA ARG A 115 -8.81 12.96 0.68
C ARG A 115 -8.89 13.21 -0.82
N LEU A 116 -8.10 12.51 -1.62
CA LEU A 116 -8.18 12.59 -3.07
C LEU A 116 -9.59 12.28 -3.57
N GLY A 117 -10.19 11.16 -3.15
CA GLY A 117 -11.53 10.77 -3.59
C GLY A 117 -12.59 11.83 -3.29
N ARG A 118 -12.55 12.39 -2.07
CA ARG A 118 -13.47 13.47 -1.67
C ARG A 118 -13.32 14.73 -2.54
N GLN A 119 -12.11 15.05 -2.99
CA GLN A 119 -11.87 16.21 -3.85
C GLN A 119 -12.24 15.95 -5.31
N LEU A 120 -12.05 14.72 -5.80
CA LEU A 120 -12.41 14.34 -7.16
C LEU A 120 -13.92 14.31 -7.38
N GLY A 121 -14.71 13.93 -6.37
CA GLY A 121 -16.17 13.84 -6.43
C GLY A 121 -16.87 15.20 -6.52
N HIS A 122 -16.24 16.30 -6.09
CA HIS A 122 -16.89 17.60 -5.87
C HIS A 122 -16.18 18.78 -6.54
N GLY A 123 -15.66 18.68 -7.74
CA GLY A 123 -14.91 19.81 -8.29
C GLY A 123 -14.96 19.95 -9.79
N GLY A 124 -14.74 21.19 -10.27
CA GLY A 124 -14.42 21.45 -11.67
C GLY A 124 -13.02 20.97 -12.02
N LEU A 125 -12.68 20.90 -13.32
CA LEU A 125 -11.41 20.37 -13.84
C LEU A 125 -10.17 20.98 -13.15
N SER A 126 -10.15 22.28 -12.91
CA SER A 126 -9.03 22.94 -12.24
C SER A 126 -8.85 22.51 -10.78
N GLN A 127 -9.93 22.21 -10.07
CA GLN A 127 -9.87 21.70 -8.69
C GLN A 127 -9.44 20.24 -8.68
N GLN A 128 -9.89 19.43 -9.65
CA GLN A 128 -9.46 18.05 -9.80
C GLN A 128 -7.96 17.98 -10.13
N GLU A 129 -7.46 18.85 -11.01
CA GLU A 129 -6.02 18.96 -11.30
C GLU A 129 -5.21 19.28 -10.05
N ALA A 130 -5.60 20.31 -9.31
CA ALA A 130 -4.93 20.67 -8.06
C ALA A 130 -4.98 19.55 -7.01
N ALA A 131 -6.08 18.81 -6.93
CA ALA A 131 -6.21 17.67 -6.04
C ALA A 131 -5.26 16.51 -6.42
N LEU A 132 -5.14 16.22 -7.72
CA LEU A 132 -4.23 15.21 -8.25
C LEU A 132 -2.77 15.60 -7.99
N ASP A 133 -2.39 16.87 -8.24
CA ASP A 133 -1.03 17.37 -7.99
C ASP A 133 -0.67 17.31 -6.52
N HIS A 134 -1.59 17.72 -5.65
CA HIS A 134 -1.36 17.66 -4.21
C HIS A 134 -1.22 16.22 -3.70
N CYS A 135 -2.04 15.31 -4.19
CA CYS A 135 -1.96 13.90 -3.86
C CYS A 135 -0.64 13.29 -4.35
N ASP A 136 -0.21 13.59 -5.58
CA ASP A 136 1.07 13.12 -6.14
C ASP A 136 2.25 13.54 -5.27
N PHE A 137 2.31 14.81 -4.90
CA PHE A 137 3.35 15.33 -4.01
C PHE A 137 3.35 14.59 -2.65
N GLN A 138 2.18 14.35 -2.06
CA GLN A 138 2.08 13.63 -0.78
C GLN A 138 2.48 12.16 -0.91
N LEU A 139 2.07 11.48 -1.98
CA LEU A 139 2.43 10.07 -2.22
C LEU A 139 3.94 9.91 -2.46
N GLN A 140 4.57 10.82 -3.20
CA GLN A 140 6.02 10.83 -3.38
C GLN A 140 6.76 10.94 -2.05
N GLY A 141 6.31 11.84 -1.16
CA GLY A 141 6.87 11.96 0.18
C GLY A 141 6.71 10.68 1.02
N LEU A 142 5.54 10.04 0.96
CA LEU A 142 5.29 8.79 1.67
C LEU A 142 6.09 7.60 1.10
N GLU A 143 6.28 7.54 -0.22
CA GLU A 143 7.12 6.52 -0.86
C GLU A 143 8.58 6.67 -0.45
N GLN A 144 9.12 7.90 -0.46
CA GLN A 144 10.48 8.17 -0.01
C GLN A 144 10.67 7.77 1.46
N GLU A 145 9.72 8.14 2.34
CA GLU A 145 9.72 7.73 3.74
C GLU A 145 9.72 6.19 3.88
N ALA A 146 8.89 5.49 3.10
CA ALA A 146 8.83 4.04 3.10
C ALA A 146 10.12 3.38 2.59
N ALA A 147 10.74 3.95 1.54
CA ALA A 147 12.00 3.48 0.99
C ALA A 147 13.17 3.66 1.98
N GLU A 148 13.25 4.82 2.65
CA GLU A 148 14.24 5.08 3.69
C GLU A 148 14.06 4.16 4.89
N GLU A 149 12.82 3.96 5.32
CA GLU A 149 12.50 3.06 6.42
C GLU A 149 12.88 1.61 6.08
N ARG A 150 12.59 1.15 4.86
CA ARG A 150 13.02 -0.17 4.39
C ARG A 150 14.54 -0.30 4.39
N LYS A 151 15.24 0.72 3.89
CA LYS A 151 16.71 0.72 3.82
C LYS A 151 17.37 0.73 5.20
N SER A 152 16.83 1.53 6.12
CA SER A 152 17.37 1.69 7.48
C SER A 152 16.96 0.51 8.38
N ARG A 153 15.68 0.22 8.50
CA ARG A 153 15.15 -0.77 9.44
C ARG A 153 15.11 -2.19 8.90
N GLY A 154 15.02 -2.38 7.58
CA GLY A 154 14.93 -3.71 6.99
C GLY A 154 16.14 -4.59 7.32
N ARG A 155 17.36 -4.04 7.19
CA ARG A 155 18.59 -4.73 7.58
C ARG A 155 18.65 -4.99 9.08
N MET A 156 18.26 -4.04 9.89
CA MET A 156 18.26 -4.16 11.35
C MET A 156 17.36 -5.31 11.82
N TYR A 157 16.17 -5.48 11.27
CA TYR A 157 15.25 -6.56 11.65
C TYR A 157 15.83 -7.95 11.37
N VAL A 158 16.50 -8.12 10.23
CA VAL A 158 17.16 -9.40 9.89
C VAL A 158 18.33 -9.66 10.84
N THR A 159 19.19 -8.67 11.08
CA THR A 159 20.33 -8.80 11.98
C THR A 159 19.91 -9.11 13.42
N VAL A 160 18.91 -8.39 13.94
CA VAL A 160 18.35 -8.63 15.28
C VAL A 160 17.73 -10.02 15.36
N GLY A 161 17.01 -10.47 14.33
CA GLY A 161 16.45 -11.83 14.28
C GLY A 161 17.52 -12.91 14.38
N ILE A 162 18.62 -12.77 13.65
CA ILE A 162 19.75 -13.71 13.70
C ILE A 162 20.44 -13.65 15.08
N CYS A 163 20.74 -12.47 15.59
CA CYS A 163 21.39 -12.30 16.90
C CYS A 163 20.56 -12.89 18.05
N CYS A 164 19.24 -12.63 18.05
CA CYS A 164 18.34 -13.21 19.05
C CYS A 164 18.29 -14.74 18.96
N GLY A 165 18.25 -15.28 17.74
CA GLY A 165 18.28 -16.73 17.52
C GLY A 165 19.57 -17.38 18.03
N VAL A 166 20.73 -16.77 17.77
CA VAL A 166 22.03 -17.24 18.29
C VAL A 166 22.09 -17.14 19.81
N PHE A 167 21.67 -16.00 20.38
CA PHE A 167 21.67 -15.78 21.82
C PHE A 167 20.82 -16.81 22.59
N LEU A 168 19.58 -17.05 22.10
CA LEU A 168 18.68 -18.05 22.66
C LEU A 168 19.29 -19.46 22.57
N ASN A 169 19.99 -19.75 21.49
CA ASN A 169 20.66 -21.03 21.28
C ASN A 169 21.77 -21.27 22.29
N VAL A 170 22.60 -20.25 22.55
CA VAL A 170 23.68 -20.33 23.57
C VAL A 170 23.10 -20.50 24.99
N LEU A 171 21.94 -19.92 25.26
CA LEU A 171 21.29 -19.98 26.57
C LEU A 171 20.62 -21.35 26.86
N LEU A 172 20.26 -22.10 25.79
CA LEU A 172 19.63 -23.42 25.86
C LEU A 172 20.62 -24.60 25.79
N LEU A 173 21.87 -24.36 25.43
CA LEU A 173 22.94 -25.33 25.38
C LEU A 173 23.55 -25.56 26.76
#